data_ab1af792a62cd04061a22f7ea6d913f4
#
_entry.id   ab1af792a62cd04061a22f7ea6d913f4
#
_cell.length_a   1.000
_cell.length_b   1.000
_cell.length_c   1.000
_cell.angle_alpha   90.00
_cell.angle_beta   90.00
_cell.angle_gamma   90.00
#
_symmetry.space_group_name_H-M   'P 1'
#
loop_
_entity.id
_entity.type
_entity.pdbx_description
1 polymer ?
#
loop_
_entity_poly.entity_id
_entity_poly.type
_entity_poly.pdbx_seq_one_letter_code
_entity_poly.pdbx_strand_id
1 'polypeptide(L)'
;MKIKHLFIGILLATTALNVAAQPVSKQYFVPKAGTLISLMTEDEANSITHLTLTGKINAEDFKHLRDEFQNLEVLDISNAEIKMYTGKGGTYPDKIYVYMPNFIPAYAFCRVENGQAKGKLSLRKVILSEKTKNIEDAAFKGCDNLAICQIKKKTPPNLLPEGLADSITAIFVPLGSSDEYRLKNNWKSFAFIEGEPQEVTLQVGAMGTLESEIQRAGLQPRDINFLTVEGKLDNNDFKLIRDYMPNLVAVDISKTNAVSIPDFTFSQKKISATDKVTSRTESNRTARIQ
;
A
#
# COMPACT_ATOMS: atom_id res chain seq x y z
N MET A 1 -19.38 8.75 14.02
CA MET A 1 -18.33 7.84 13.59
C MET A 1 -18.46 7.69 12.07
N LYS A 2 -17.62 8.41 11.29
CA LYS A 2 -17.63 8.31 9.82
C LYS A 2 -16.78 7.09 9.46
N ILE A 3 -17.44 6.01 9.04
CA ILE A 3 -16.78 4.85 8.46
C ILE A 3 -16.29 5.31 7.09
N LYS A 4 -14.98 5.52 6.94
CA LYS A 4 -14.37 5.71 5.62
C LYS A 4 -14.57 4.41 4.85
N HIS A 5 -15.29 4.49 3.74
CA HIS A 5 -15.50 3.38 2.84
C HIS A 5 -14.15 2.98 2.25
N LEU A 6 -13.84 1.68 2.28
CA LEU A 6 -12.74 1.09 1.52
C LEU A 6 -13.07 1.30 0.03
N PHE A 7 -12.45 2.30 -0.59
CA PHE A 7 -12.52 2.47 -2.04
C PHE A 7 -11.55 1.46 -2.66
N ILE A 8 -12.10 0.42 -3.27
CA ILE A 8 -11.32 -0.44 -4.16
C ILE A 8 -10.97 0.42 -5.38
N GLY A 9 -9.70 0.78 -5.51
CA GLY A 9 -9.21 1.56 -6.65
C GLY A 9 -9.32 0.71 -7.92
N ILE A 10 -10.27 1.03 -8.79
CA ILE A 10 -10.41 0.40 -10.10
C ILE A 10 -9.46 1.14 -11.04
N LEU A 11 -8.39 0.50 -11.46
CA LEU A 11 -7.60 0.98 -12.59
C LEU A 11 -8.28 0.52 -13.89
N LEU A 12 -9.27 1.29 -14.35
CA LEU A 12 -9.80 1.16 -15.73
C LEU A 12 -8.75 1.74 -16.67
N ALA A 13 -7.93 0.88 -17.26
CA ALA A 13 -7.11 1.26 -18.41
C ALA A 13 -8.04 1.44 -19.62
N THR A 14 -8.31 2.70 -19.99
CA THR A 14 -8.85 3.04 -21.31
C THR A 14 -7.89 2.50 -22.40
N THR A 15 -8.44 1.86 -23.42
CA THR A 15 -7.74 1.26 -24.55
C THR A 15 -6.93 2.27 -25.38
N ALA A 16 -5.81 2.68 -24.86
CA ALA A 16 -4.66 3.00 -25.66
C ALA A 16 -3.74 1.78 -25.55
N LEU A 17 -3.18 1.31 -26.65
CA LEU A 17 -2.09 0.33 -26.66
C LEU A 17 -0.86 0.92 -25.94
N ASN A 18 -0.98 1.11 -24.65
CA ASN A 18 0.15 1.28 -23.77
C ASN A 18 0.63 -0.13 -23.46
N VAL A 19 1.66 -0.56 -24.19
CA VAL A 19 2.59 -1.56 -23.65
C VAL A 19 3.02 -0.96 -22.31
N ALA A 20 2.43 -1.42 -21.22
CA ALA A 20 2.83 -1.02 -19.88
C ALA A 20 4.33 -1.34 -19.81
N ALA A 21 5.15 -0.30 -19.69
CA ALA A 21 6.59 -0.48 -19.58
C ALA A 21 6.83 -1.44 -18.39
N GLN A 22 7.63 -2.47 -18.60
CA GLN A 22 7.96 -3.43 -17.55
C GLN A 22 8.57 -2.66 -16.36
N PRO A 23 8.18 -3.00 -15.13
CA PRO A 23 8.71 -2.30 -13.96
C PRO A 23 10.24 -2.44 -13.91
N VAL A 24 10.92 -1.30 -13.76
CA VAL A 24 12.36 -1.27 -13.55
C VAL A 24 12.62 -1.44 -12.06
N SER A 25 12.95 -2.68 -11.68
CA SER A 25 13.19 -3.05 -10.28
C SER A 25 14.69 -3.07 -9.98
N LYS A 26 15.09 -2.38 -8.91
CA LYS A 26 16.49 -2.30 -8.45
C LYS A 26 16.58 -2.49 -6.94
N GLN A 27 17.69 -3.05 -6.52
CA GLN A 27 18.05 -3.18 -5.10
C GLN A 27 19.43 -2.59 -4.86
N TYR A 28 19.56 -1.72 -3.86
CA TYR A 28 20.83 -1.15 -3.47
C TYR A 28 21.12 -1.37 -1.99
N PHE A 29 22.39 -1.70 -1.71
CA PHE A 29 22.95 -1.59 -0.37
C PHE A 29 23.63 -0.23 -0.22
N VAL A 30 23.17 0.57 0.72
CA VAL A 30 23.73 1.90 1.02
C VAL A 30 24.70 1.78 2.19
N PRO A 31 26.01 1.80 1.94
CA PRO A 31 27.01 1.54 3.00
C PRO A 31 27.11 2.70 4.01
N LYS A 32 26.86 3.92 3.55
CA LYS A 32 26.91 5.15 4.34
C LYS A 32 25.67 5.98 4.07
N ALA A 33 24.99 6.41 5.14
CA ALA A 33 23.83 7.28 5.04
C ALA A 33 24.15 8.61 4.33
N GLY A 34 23.26 9.07 3.48
CA GLY A 34 23.43 10.27 2.65
C GLY A 34 24.19 10.04 1.35
N THR A 35 24.41 8.78 0.95
CA THR A 35 25.18 8.48 -0.29
C THR A 35 24.40 7.69 -1.34
N LEU A 36 23.09 7.53 -1.19
CA LEU A 36 22.25 6.78 -2.13
C LEU A 36 22.46 7.22 -3.58
N ILE A 37 22.37 8.52 -3.83
CA ILE A 37 22.42 9.05 -5.20
C ILE A 37 23.80 8.87 -5.85
N SER A 38 24.86 8.74 -5.06
CA SER A 38 26.21 8.47 -5.59
C SER A 38 26.40 7.03 -6.07
N LEU A 39 25.43 6.13 -5.84
CA LEU A 39 25.49 4.73 -6.27
C LEU A 39 24.97 4.51 -7.69
N MET A 40 24.41 5.55 -8.33
CA MET A 40 23.79 5.46 -9.66
C MET A 40 23.87 6.77 -10.43
N THR A 41 23.55 6.72 -11.70
CA THR A 41 23.41 7.92 -12.53
C THR A 41 22.02 8.53 -12.37
N GLU A 42 21.85 9.80 -12.78
CA GLU A 42 20.55 10.47 -12.78
C GLU A 42 19.52 9.76 -13.68
N ASP A 43 19.94 9.31 -14.88
CA ASP A 43 19.08 8.56 -15.79
C ASP A 43 18.62 7.23 -15.15
N GLU A 44 19.49 6.55 -14.43
CA GLU A 44 19.14 5.34 -13.72
C GLU A 44 18.15 5.63 -12.59
N ALA A 45 18.38 6.66 -11.76
CA ALA A 45 17.46 7.06 -10.70
C ALA A 45 16.07 7.38 -11.27
N ASN A 46 16.02 8.11 -12.40
CA ASN A 46 14.77 8.45 -13.07
C ASN A 46 14.04 7.23 -13.67
N SER A 47 14.77 6.21 -14.09
CA SER A 47 14.17 5.00 -14.70
C SER A 47 13.55 4.05 -13.69
N ILE A 48 13.99 4.09 -12.42
CA ILE A 48 13.58 3.14 -11.38
C ILE A 48 12.12 3.35 -10.97
N THR A 49 11.31 2.28 -11.09
CA THR A 49 9.93 2.26 -10.60
C THR A 49 9.79 1.51 -9.28
N HIS A 50 10.59 0.48 -9.04
CA HIS A 50 10.57 -0.34 -7.82
C HIS A 50 11.97 -0.36 -7.20
N LEU A 51 12.10 0.19 -6.01
CA LEU A 51 13.37 0.32 -5.32
C LEU A 51 13.34 -0.37 -3.95
N THR A 52 14.28 -1.29 -3.75
CA THR A 52 14.57 -1.88 -2.43
C THR A 52 15.89 -1.34 -1.91
N LEU A 53 15.87 -0.75 -0.73
CA LEU A 53 17.07 -0.25 -0.05
C LEU A 53 17.39 -1.08 1.18
N THR A 54 18.68 -1.39 1.32
CA THR A 54 19.25 -2.01 2.51
C THR A 54 20.44 -1.17 3.00
N GLY A 55 20.93 -1.44 4.21
CA GLY A 55 22.03 -0.66 4.78
C GLY A 55 21.57 0.60 5.50
N LYS A 56 22.25 1.72 5.30
CA LYS A 56 22.05 2.95 6.08
C LYS A 56 21.58 4.09 5.19
N ILE A 57 20.45 4.71 5.55
CA ILE A 57 19.89 5.89 4.87
C ILE A 57 19.64 7.01 5.88
N ASN A 58 19.50 8.24 5.43
CA ASN A 58 19.14 9.39 6.28
C ASN A 58 18.21 10.37 5.54
N ALA A 59 17.98 11.55 6.11
CA ALA A 59 17.09 12.56 5.54
C ALA A 59 17.58 13.12 4.18
N GLU A 60 18.86 13.07 3.87
CA GLU A 60 19.39 13.44 2.55
C GLU A 60 18.97 12.41 1.50
N ASP A 61 19.07 11.11 1.82
CA ASP A 61 18.61 10.05 0.93
C ASP A 61 17.11 10.14 0.67
N PHE A 62 16.30 10.46 1.71
CA PHE A 62 14.85 10.70 1.52
C PHE A 62 14.59 11.90 0.61
N LYS A 63 15.37 12.97 0.71
CA LYS A 63 15.26 14.12 -0.19
C LYS A 63 15.55 13.69 -1.65
N HIS A 64 16.59 12.91 -1.89
CA HIS A 64 16.90 12.37 -3.21
C HIS A 64 15.77 11.47 -3.74
N LEU A 65 15.25 10.54 -2.91
CA LEU A 65 14.11 9.69 -3.25
C LEU A 65 12.87 10.49 -3.65
N ARG A 66 12.62 11.61 -2.97
CA ARG A 66 11.52 12.51 -3.30
C ARG A 66 11.76 13.26 -4.60
N ASP A 67 12.96 13.81 -4.78
CA ASP A 67 13.25 14.85 -5.76
C ASP A 67 13.79 14.30 -7.09
N GLU A 68 14.52 13.18 -7.08
CA GLU A 68 15.26 12.68 -8.24
C GLU A 68 14.70 11.36 -8.81
N PHE A 69 14.03 10.54 -8.03
CA PHE A 69 13.42 9.30 -8.52
C PHE A 69 12.01 9.57 -9.08
N GLN A 70 11.91 10.21 -10.26
CA GLN A 70 10.63 10.73 -10.77
C GLN A 70 9.56 9.64 -10.94
N ASN A 71 9.95 8.43 -11.35
CA ASN A 71 9.06 7.33 -11.66
C ASN A 71 8.92 6.30 -10.52
N LEU A 72 9.42 6.60 -9.32
CA LEU A 72 9.36 5.67 -8.18
C LEU A 72 7.92 5.40 -7.75
N GLU A 73 7.47 4.17 -7.96
CA GLU A 73 6.13 3.70 -7.60
C GLU A 73 6.14 2.87 -6.31
N VAL A 74 7.14 2.03 -6.13
CA VAL A 74 7.27 1.15 -4.96
C VAL A 74 8.60 1.38 -4.27
N LEU A 75 8.56 1.72 -2.99
CA LEU A 75 9.74 1.86 -2.14
C LEU A 75 9.70 0.85 -1.01
N ASP A 76 10.70 -0.02 -0.96
CA ASP A 76 10.94 -0.94 0.15
C ASP A 76 12.18 -0.52 0.94
N ILE A 77 11.97 -0.05 2.16
CA ILE A 77 13.01 0.27 3.14
C ILE A 77 12.91 -0.60 4.39
N SER A 78 12.25 -1.77 4.27
CA SER A 78 12.03 -2.68 5.40
C SER A 78 13.32 -3.16 6.06
N ASN A 79 14.39 -3.28 5.28
CA ASN A 79 15.71 -3.71 5.74
C ASN A 79 16.74 -2.56 5.80
N ALA A 80 16.32 -1.31 5.66
CA ALA A 80 17.16 -0.15 5.83
C ALA A 80 17.13 0.37 7.27
N GLU A 81 18.25 0.94 7.70
CA GLU A 81 18.38 1.62 8.98
C GLU A 81 18.44 3.13 8.76
N ILE A 82 17.48 3.87 9.27
CA ILE A 82 17.45 5.32 9.15
C ILE A 82 18.35 5.92 10.23
N LYS A 83 19.41 6.60 9.79
CA LYS A 83 20.40 7.24 10.66
C LYS A 83 20.01 8.69 10.98
N MET A 84 20.50 9.16 12.13
CA MET A 84 20.41 10.57 12.48
C MET A 84 21.12 11.45 11.45
N TYR A 85 20.53 12.60 11.16
CA TYR A 85 21.14 13.63 10.32
C TYR A 85 20.86 15.01 10.91
N THR A 86 21.84 15.90 10.82
CA THR A 86 21.67 17.32 11.21
C THR A 86 22.24 18.20 10.10
N GLY A 87 21.41 19.03 9.49
CA GLY A 87 21.85 19.89 8.42
C GLY A 87 20.72 20.49 7.61
N LYS A 88 21.07 21.18 6.53
CA LYS A 88 20.15 21.77 5.54
C LYS A 88 19.85 20.83 4.36
N GLY A 89 20.63 19.75 4.19
CA GLY A 89 20.53 18.83 3.07
C GLY A 89 19.35 17.85 3.14
N GLY A 90 18.61 17.82 4.27
CA GLY A 90 17.47 16.93 4.48
C GLY A 90 16.18 17.40 3.83
N THR A 91 15.08 16.77 4.19
CA THR A 91 13.75 16.97 3.60
C THR A 91 13.04 18.24 4.00
N TYR A 92 13.41 18.85 5.11
CA TYR A 92 12.83 20.11 5.58
C TYR A 92 13.32 21.29 4.73
N PRO A 93 12.44 22.16 4.21
CA PRO A 93 12.86 23.24 3.34
C PRO A 93 13.73 24.29 4.08
N ASP A 94 14.88 24.61 3.47
CA ASP A 94 15.74 25.77 3.71
C ASP A 94 16.20 26.03 5.15
N LYS A 95 16.14 25.04 6.05
CA LYS A 95 16.65 25.23 7.39
C LYS A 95 17.45 24.04 7.92
N ILE A 96 18.34 24.32 8.86
CA ILE A 96 19.01 23.28 9.64
C ILE A 96 17.96 22.59 10.51
N TYR A 97 17.89 21.26 10.39
CA TYR A 97 16.98 20.43 11.17
C TYR A 97 17.71 19.22 11.73
N VAL A 98 17.26 18.71 12.86
CA VAL A 98 17.78 17.49 13.49
C VAL A 98 16.79 16.37 13.22
N TYR A 99 17.19 15.42 12.37
CA TYR A 99 16.41 14.24 12.02
C TYR A 99 16.80 13.07 12.90
N MET A 100 15.85 12.55 13.65
CA MET A 100 16.10 11.47 14.60
C MET A 100 16.22 10.11 13.90
N PRO A 101 16.99 9.17 14.48
CA PRO A 101 17.19 7.85 13.88
C PRO A 101 15.88 7.01 13.94
N ASN A 102 15.65 6.25 12.87
CA ASN A 102 14.45 5.40 12.68
C ASN A 102 13.13 6.19 12.61
N PHE A 103 13.20 7.47 12.26
CA PHE A 103 12.04 8.28 11.95
C PHE A 103 11.92 8.43 10.43
N ILE A 104 10.71 8.24 9.88
CA ILE A 104 10.41 8.72 8.54
C ILE A 104 10.35 10.25 8.65
N PRO A 105 11.24 10.97 7.97
CA PRO A 105 11.39 12.41 8.22
C PRO A 105 10.16 13.21 7.78
N ALA A 106 9.96 14.34 8.43
CA ALA A 106 8.98 15.31 7.96
C ALA A 106 9.26 15.69 6.51
N TYR A 107 8.21 15.82 5.71
CA TYR A 107 8.32 16.11 4.27
C TYR A 107 9.13 15.09 3.45
N ALA A 108 9.20 13.84 3.88
CA ALA A 108 9.95 12.78 3.18
C ALA A 108 9.58 12.68 1.71
N PHE A 109 8.28 12.71 1.39
CA PHE A 109 7.72 12.60 0.04
C PHE A 109 6.78 13.77 -0.31
N CYS A 110 6.83 14.84 0.47
CA CYS A 110 6.06 16.06 0.25
C CYS A 110 7.01 17.24 0.07
N ARG A 111 6.78 18.08 -0.94
CA ARG A 111 7.43 19.38 -1.09
C ARG A 111 6.47 20.49 -0.68
N VAL A 112 7.00 21.61 -0.25
CA VAL A 112 6.22 22.82 -0.07
C VAL A 112 6.61 23.79 -1.18
N GLU A 113 5.68 24.05 -2.12
CA GLU A 113 5.86 24.97 -3.22
C GLU A 113 4.79 26.05 -3.14
N ASN A 114 5.21 27.31 -3.08
CA ASN A 114 4.28 28.45 -2.94
C ASN A 114 3.30 28.32 -1.77
N GLY A 115 3.76 27.75 -0.64
CA GLY A 115 2.94 27.52 0.54
C GLY A 115 1.97 26.31 0.44
N GLN A 116 1.99 25.58 -0.66
CA GLN A 116 1.16 24.38 -0.88
C GLN A 116 1.98 23.10 -0.77
N ALA A 117 1.42 22.12 -0.10
CA ALA A 117 1.98 20.78 -0.03
C ALA A 117 1.78 20.05 -1.36
N LYS A 118 2.86 19.54 -1.96
CA LYS A 118 2.84 18.71 -3.16
C LYS A 118 3.53 17.39 -2.86
N GLY A 119 2.76 16.32 -2.81
CA GLY A 119 3.27 14.97 -2.60
C GLY A 119 3.79 14.34 -3.88
N LYS A 120 4.52 13.25 -3.71
CA LYS A 120 5.05 12.44 -4.80
C LYS A 120 3.95 11.58 -5.42
N LEU A 121 3.41 12.00 -6.57
CA LEU A 121 2.29 11.34 -7.23
C LEU A 121 2.66 10.00 -7.88
N SER A 122 3.94 9.74 -8.17
CA SER A 122 4.37 8.44 -8.68
C SER A 122 4.29 7.34 -7.61
N LEU A 123 4.44 7.68 -6.32
CA LEU A 123 4.50 6.70 -5.23
C LEU A 123 3.14 6.03 -4.98
N ARG A 124 3.09 4.70 -5.05
CA ARG A 124 1.89 3.85 -4.89
C ARG A 124 1.95 2.94 -3.67
N LYS A 125 3.15 2.48 -3.32
CA LYS A 125 3.39 1.53 -2.22
C LYS A 125 4.66 1.89 -1.47
N VAL A 126 4.60 1.82 -0.14
CA VAL A 126 5.78 1.94 0.73
C VAL A 126 5.81 0.80 1.74
N ILE A 127 7.01 0.25 1.97
CA ILE A 127 7.25 -0.81 2.95
C ILE A 127 8.24 -0.28 3.98
N LEU A 128 7.77 -0.14 5.22
CA LEU A 128 8.52 0.46 6.33
C LEU A 128 9.13 -0.62 7.24
N SER A 129 10.29 -0.31 7.80
CA SER A 129 11.05 -1.19 8.69
C SER A 129 10.34 -1.42 10.03
N GLU A 130 10.56 -2.60 10.63
CA GLU A 130 10.21 -2.88 12.02
C GLU A 130 10.87 -1.92 13.03
N LYS A 131 12.00 -1.30 12.65
CA LYS A 131 12.72 -0.30 13.45
C LYS A 131 12.06 1.08 13.43
N THR A 132 11.07 1.31 12.56
CA THR A 132 10.38 2.61 12.46
C THR A 132 9.77 3.00 13.80
N LYS A 133 10.18 4.15 14.34
CA LYS A 133 9.69 4.69 15.62
C LYS A 133 8.63 5.76 15.43
N ASN A 134 8.80 6.58 14.39
CA ASN A 134 7.96 7.75 14.13
C ASN A 134 7.74 7.90 12.63
N ILE A 135 6.55 8.36 12.25
CA ILE A 135 6.24 8.92 10.94
C ILE A 135 5.93 10.39 11.20
N GLU A 136 6.83 11.26 10.74
CA GLU A 136 6.81 12.68 11.02
C GLU A 136 5.71 13.40 10.21
N ASP A 137 5.45 14.64 10.60
CA ASP A 137 4.45 15.49 9.99
C ASP A 137 4.69 15.67 8.49
N ALA A 138 3.62 15.63 7.69
CA ALA A 138 3.63 15.76 6.24
C ALA A 138 4.61 14.80 5.51
N ALA A 139 5.03 13.68 6.12
CA ALA A 139 5.97 12.74 5.50
C ALA A 139 5.45 12.24 4.15
N PHE A 140 4.15 11.92 4.04
CA PHE A 140 3.50 11.45 2.81
C PHE A 140 2.30 12.33 2.40
N LYS A 141 2.19 13.54 2.92
CA LYS A 141 1.10 14.46 2.59
C LYS A 141 1.06 14.74 1.08
N GLY A 142 -0.13 14.67 0.49
CA GLY A 142 -0.34 14.92 -0.96
C GLY A 142 0.22 13.83 -1.88
N CYS A 143 0.66 12.68 -1.35
CA CYS A 143 0.98 11.49 -2.16
C CYS A 143 -0.32 10.80 -2.58
N ASP A 144 -1.13 11.44 -3.44
CA ASP A 144 -2.52 11.06 -3.67
C ASP A 144 -2.70 9.71 -4.38
N ASN A 145 -1.63 9.14 -4.93
CA ASN A 145 -1.62 7.78 -5.49
C ASN A 145 -1.05 6.72 -4.54
N LEU A 146 -0.59 7.10 -3.34
CA LEU A 146 -0.10 6.16 -2.34
C LEU A 146 -1.28 5.41 -1.71
N ALA A 147 -1.54 4.21 -2.22
CA ALA A 147 -2.67 3.40 -1.78
C ALA A 147 -2.29 2.39 -0.68
N ILE A 148 -1.01 1.99 -0.60
CA ILE A 148 -0.56 0.89 0.23
C ILE A 148 0.60 1.32 1.11
N CYS A 149 0.43 1.14 2.41
CA CYS A 149 1.51 1.23 3.38
C CYS A 149 1.66 -0.11 4.08
N GLN A 150 2.83 -0.73 3.99
CA GLN A 150 3.16 -1.94 4.73
C GLN A 150 4.13 -1.60 5.86
N ILE A 151 3.83 -2.02 7.08
CA ILE A 151 4.65 -1.74 8.26
C ILE A 151 5.06 -3.05 8.91
N LYS A 152 6.37 -3.35 8.93
CA LYS A 152 6.89 -4.61 9.49
C LYS A 152 6.94 -4.64 11.02
N LYS A 153 6.51 -3.59 11.68
CA LYS A 153 6.53 -3.46 13.15
C LYS A 153 5.21 -3.92 13.76
N LYS A 154 5.28 -4.75 14.80
CA LYS A 154 4.09 -5.24 15.54
C LYS A 154 3.40 -4.11 16.31
N THR A 155 4.17 -3.30 17.03
CA THR A 155 3.64 -2.14 17.77
C THR A 155 3.56 -0.92 16.87
N PRO A 156 2.46 -0.17 16.81
CA PRO A 156 2.34 0.97 15.92
C PRO A 156 3.42 2.04 16.23
N PRO A 157 4.14 2.53 15.20
CA PRO A 157 5.00 3.68 15.39
C PRO A 157 4.17 4.89 15.79
N ASN A 158 4.80 5.93 16.34
CA ASN A 158 4.10 7.17 16.52
C ASN A 158 3.82 7.81 15.15
N LEU A 159 2.57 8.22 14.93
CA LEU A 159 2.13 8.88 13.71
C LEU A 159 1.75 10.31 14.04
N LEU A 160 2.46 11.27 13.45
CA LEU A 160 2.09 12.68 13.57
C LEU A 160 0.91 13.03 12.66
N PRO A 161 0.17 14.10 12.95
CA PRO A 161 -0.89 14.58 12.06
C PRO A 161 -0.36 14.74 10.64
N GLU A 162 -1.15 14.37 9.64
CA GLU A 162 -0.76 14.44 8.21
C GLU A 162 0.50 13.62 7.82
N GLY A 163 1.03 12.77 8.71
CA GLY A 163 2.21 11.94 8.43
C GLY A 163 1.99 10.89 7.33
N LEU A 164 0.76 10.45 7.12
CA LEU A 164 0.37 9.53 6.04
C LEU A 164 -0.61 10.20 5.06
N ALA A 165 -0.62 9.72 3.82
CA ALA A 165 -1.53 10.19 2.78
C ALA A 165 -2.98 9.75 3.07
N ASP A 166 -3.96 10.61 2.76
CA ASP A 166 -5.39 10.29 2.89
C ASP A 166 -5.86 9.25 1.87
N SER A 167 -5.11 9.06 0.81
CA SER A 167 -5.35 8.08 -0.27
C SER A 167 -5.08 6.63 0.14
N ILE A 168 -4.42 6.39 1.28
CA ILE A 168 -4.10 5.03 1.72
C ILE A 168 -5.39 4.23 1.97
N THR A 169 -5.58 3.19 1.18
CA THR A 169 -6.74 2.29 1.25
C THR A 169 -6.49 1.09 2.16
N ALA A 170 -5.23 0.65 2.28
CA ALA A 170 -4.87 -0.47 3.12
C ALA A 170 -3.50 -0.28 3.80
N ILE A 171 -3.46 -0.57 5.10
CA ILE A 171 -2.21 -0.67 5.85
C ILE A 171 -2.02 -2.14 6.24
N PHE A 172 -0.94 -2.73 5.71
CA PHE A 172 -0.54 -4.09 6.06
C PHE A 172 0.34 -4.06 7.30
N VAL A 173 -0.03 -4.89 8.27
CA VAL A 173 0.65 -5.01 9.57
C VAL A 173 0.94 -6.47 9.89
N PRO A 174 1.90 -6.79 10.78
CA PRO A 174 2.18 -8.17 11.16
C PRO A 174 0.95 -8.87 11.76
N LEU A 175 0.89 -10.18 11.61
CA LEU A 175 -0.18 -11.01 12.18
C LEU A 175 -0.36 -10.74 13.68
N GLY A 176 -1.63 -10.58 14.12
CA GLY A 176 -2.01 -10.34 15.51
C GLY A 176 -1.74 -8.93 16.01
N SER A 177 -1.48 -7.94 15.13
CA SER A 177 -1.15 -6.58 15.57
C SER A 177 -2.19 -5.51 15.22
N SER A 178 -3.19 -5.83 14.40
CA SER A 178 -4.16 -4.83 13.91
C SER A 178 -4.96 -4.15 15.03
N ASP A 179 -5.27 -4.85 16.11
CA ASP A 179 -6.02 -4.27 17.22
C ASP A 179 -5.23 -3.20 17.95
N GLU A 180 -3.91 -3.41 18.14
CA GLU A 180 -3.02 -2.43 18.75
C GLU A 180 -2.93 -1.15 17.90
N TYR A 181 -2.89 -1.30 16.57
CA TYR A 181 -2.93 -0.18 15.64
C TYR A 181 -4.26 0.58 15.72
N ARG A 182 -5.41 -0.12 15.79
CA ARG A 182 -6.74 0.50 15.90
C ARG A 182 -6.93 1.31 17.18
N LEU A 183 -6.23 0.95 18.25
CA LEU A 183 -6.31 1.65 19.54
C LEU A 183 -5.42 2.90 19.61
N LYS A 184 -4.39 3.00 18.76
CA LYS A 184 -3.44 4.11 18.79
C LYS A 184 -4.01 5.36 18.11
N ASN A 185 -3.77 6.54 18.71
CA ASN A 185 -4.17 7.81 18.12
C ASN A 185 -3.54 8.02 16.74
N ASN A 186 -4.25 8.73 15.87
CA ASN A 186 -3.92 8.98 14.46
C ASN A 186 -3.92 7.73 13.55
N TRP A 187 -4.01 6.51 14.10
CA TRP A 187 -4.12 5.27 13.34
C TRP A 187 -5.58 4.81 13.14
N LYS A 188 -6.50 5.25 14.01
CA LYS A 188 -7.90 4.78 14.07
C LYS A 188 -8.71 4.93 12.78
N SER A 189 -8.29 5.81 11.88
CA SER A 189 -9.00 6.10 10.61
C SER A 189 -8.64 5.16 9.47
N PHE A 190 -7.60 4.34 9.65
CA PHE A 190 -7.11 3.46 8.60
C PHE A 190 -7.73 2.06 8.69
N ALA A 191 -7.80 1.39 7.53
CA ALA A 191 -8.10 -0.03 7.43
C ALA A 191 -6.81 -0.85 7.54
N PHE A 192 -6.84 -1.91 8.36
CA PHE A 192 -5.68 -2.77 8.59
C PHE A 192 -5.95 -4.17 8.05
N ILE A 193 -4.95 -4.71 7.35
CA ILE A 193 -4.90 -6.10 6.88
C ILE A 193 -3.67 -6.74 7.53
N GLU A 194 -3.86 -7.90 8.14
CA GLU A 194 -2.77 -8.61 8.80
C GLU A 194 -2.05 -9.56 7.84
N GLY A 195 -0.73 -9.61 7.97
CA GLY A 195 0.14 -10.47 7.18
C GLY A 195 0.78 -9.78 5.99
N GLU A 196 1.36 -10.59 5.11
CA GLU A 196 1.99 -10.12 3.88
C GLU A 196 0.94 -9.92 2.79
N PRO A 197 1.06 -8.87 1.96
CA PRO A 197 0.19 -8.69 0.81
C PRO A 197 0.25 -9.91 -0.13
N GLN A 198 -0.92 -10.49 -0.43
CA GLN A 198 -1.06 -11.59 -1.36
C GLN A 198 -1.43 -11.05 -2.75
N GLU A 199 -0.46 -11.09 -3.65
CA GLU A 199 -0.62 -10.68 -5.06
C GLU A 199 -0.75 -11.92 -5.94
N VAL A 200 -1.79 -11.98 -6.78
CA VAL A 200 -2.13 -13.17 -7.57
C VAL A 200 -2.48 -12.78 -8.99
N THR A 201 -1.86 -13.46 -9.96
CA THR A 201 -2.26 -13.39 -11.37
C THR A 201 -2.85 -14.74 -11.78
N LEU A 202 -4.07 -14.73 -12.30
CA LEU A 202 -4.81 -15.93 -12.71
C LEU A 202 -5.20 -15.87 -14.17
N GLN A 203 -5.02 -17.01 -14.85
CA GLN A 203 -5.53 -17.27 -16.20
C GLN A 203 -6.88 -17.96 -16.08
N VAL A 204 -7.96 -17.29 -16.48
CA VAL A 204 -9.32 -17.81 -16.42
C VAL A 204 -9.79 -18.20 -17.83
N GLY A 205 -9.70 -19.48 -18.14
CA GLY A 205 -9.98 -20.00 -19.48
C GLY A 205 -11.47 -20.04 -19.83
N ALA A 206 -12.35 -20.21 -18.86
CA ALA A 206 -13.80 -20.29 -19.03
C ALA A 206 -14.53 -19.37 -18.04
N MET A 207 -15.66 -18.82 -18.46
CA MET A 207 -16.53 -17.99 -17.62
C MET A 207 -17.04 -18.77 -16.39
N GLY A 208 -17.10 -18.13 -15.23
CA GLY A 208 -17.59 -18.72 -13.99
C GLY A 208 -16.60 -19.69 -13.33
N THR A 209 -15.31 -19.67 -13.73
CA THR A 209 -14.32 -20.61 -13.18
C THR A 209 -13.25 -19.94 -12.32
N LEU A 210 -13.36 -18.65 -12.02
CA LEU A 210 -12.38 -17.91 -11.21
C LEU A 210 -12.16 -18.59 -9.85
N GLU A 211 -13.20 -19.04 -9.16
CA GLU A 211 -13.08 -19.75 -7.90
C GLU A 211 -12.23 -21.03 -8.02
N SER A 212 -12.47 -21.80 -9.08
CA SER A 212 -11.71 -23.04 -9.33
C SER A 212 -10.24 -22.75 -9.60
N GLU A 213 -9.93 -21.65 -10.30
CA GLU A 213 -8.54 -21.25 -10.55
C GLU A 213 -7.84 -20.79 -9.27
N ILE A 214 -8.55 -20.07 -8.39
CA ILE A 214 -8.04 -19.69 -7.05
C ILE A 214 -7.73 -20.95 -6.21
N GLN A 215 -8.67 -21.89 -6.18
CA GLN A 215 -8.49 -23.18 -5.45
C GLN A 215 -7.34 -24.00 -6.04
N ARG A 216 -7.19 -24.03 -7.37
CA ARG A 216 -6.09 -24.73 -8.06
C ARG A 216 -4.73 -24.11 -7.71
N ALA A 217 -4.68 -22.78 -7.48
CA ALA A 217 -3.49 -22.08 -7.00
C ALA A 217 -3.22 -22.33 -5.50
N GLY A 218 -4.05 -23.09 -4.80
CA GLY A 218 -3.92 -23.40 -3.38
C GLY A 218 -4.30 -22.22 -2.46
N LEU A 219 -5.09 -21.29 -2.97
CA LEU A 219 -5.47 -20.06 -2.29
C LEU A 219 -6.94 -20.08 -1.88
N GLN A 220 -7.29 -19.19 -0.95
CA GLN A 220 -8.67 -18.86 -0.62
C GLN A 220 -9.00 -17.45 -1.10
N PRO A 221 -10.21 -17.20 -1.63
CA PRO A 221 -10.60 -15.86 -2.11
C PRO A 221 -10.36 -14.74 -1.07
N ARG A 222 -10.64 -15.00 0.20
CA ARG A 222 -10.47 -14.03 1.30
C ARG A 222 -9.02 -13.62 1.59
N ASP A 223 -8.03 -14.42 1.14
CA ASP A 223 -6.62 -14.17 1.42
C ASP A 223 -5.97 -13.29 0.34
N ILE A 224 -6.66 -13.09 -0.79
CA ILE A 224 -6.16 -12.32 -1.93
C ILE A 224 -6.38 -10.84 -1.69
N ASN A 225 -5.30 -10.06 -1.82
CA ASN A 225 -5.32 -8.62 -1.68
C ASN A 225 -5.21 -7.89 -3.03
N PHE A 226 -4.46 -8.46 -3.96
CA PHE A 226 -4.26 -7.92 -5.30
C PHE A 226 -4.49 -9.03 -6.30
N LEU A 227 -5.50 -8.86 -7.15
CA LEU A 227 -5.89 -9.85 -8.13
C LEU A 227 -5.72 -9.30 -9.54
N THR A 228 -4.90 -9.95 -10.35
CA THR A 228 -4.87 -9.74 -11.80
C THR A 228 -5.54 -10.94 -12.47
N VAL A 229 -6.52 -10.68 -13.32
CA VAL A 229 -7.19 -11.72 -14.08
C VAL A 229 -6.93 -11.52 -15.58
N GLU A 230 -6.54 -12.57 -16.24
CA GLU A 230 -6.44 -12.64 -17.70
C GLU A 230 -7.41 -13.70 -18.23
N GLY A 231 -8.16 -13.39 -19.29
CA GLY A 231 -9.06 -14.33 -19.94
C GLY A 231 -10.54 -13.97 -19.84
N LYS A 232 -11.38 -14.86 -19.30
CA LYS A 232 -12.85 -14.74 -19.40
C LYS A 232 -13.50 -14.66 -18.03
N LEU A 233 -14.30 -13.61 -17.82
CA LEU A 233 -15.09 -13.41 -16.62
C LEU A 233 -16.57 -13.31 -16.97
N ASP A 234 -17.44 -13.73 -16.03
CA ASP A 234 -18.88 -13.51 -16.06
C ASP A 234 -19.41 -12.93 -14.74
N ASN A 235 -20.73 -12.81 -14.65
CA ASN A 235 -21.38 -12.24 -13.46
C ASN A 235 -21.15 -13.08 -12.18
N ASN A 236 -20.90 -14.40 -12.28
CA ASN A 236 -20.61 -15.22 -11.11
C ASN A 236 -19.20 -14.95 -10.58
N ASP A 237 -18.24 -14.74 -11.48
CA ASP A 237 -16.88 -14.35 -11.13
C ASP A 237 -16.87 -12.98 -10.43
N PHE A 238 -17.63 -12.00 -10.95
CA PHE A 238 -17.78 -10.70 -10.30
C PHE A 238 -18.49 -10.78 -8.93
N LYS A 239 -19.45 -11.71 -8.79
CA LYS A 239 -20.10 -11.97 -7.51
C LYS A 239 -19.12 -12.58 -6.50
N LEU A 240 -18.26 -13.49 -6.94
CA LEU A 240 -17.18 -14.04 -6.10
C LEU A 240 -16.27 -12.93 -5.58
N ILE A 241 -15.79 -12.06 -6.49
CA ILE A 241 -14.93 -10.92 -6.13
C ILE A 241 -15.60 -10.03 -5.09
N ARG A 242 -16.88 -9.70 -5.27
CA ARG A 242 -17.63 -8.83 -4.36
C ARG A 242 -17.90 -9.46 -2.99
N ASP A 243 -18.35 -10.72 -2.98
CA ASP A 243 -18.96 -11.33 -1.79
C ASP A 243 -17.94 -12.14 -0.97
N TYR A 244 -16.87 -12.64 -1.59
CA TYR A 244 -15.94 -13.59 -0.97
C TYR A 244 -14.48 -13.12 -0.91
N MET A 245 -14.19 -11.90 -1.39
CA MET A 245 -12.85 -11.30 -1.30
C MET A 245 -12.86 -10.03 -0.41
N PRO A 246 -13.11 -10.15 0.90
CA PRO A 246 -13.26 -8.99 1.79
C PRO A 246 -11.97 -8.19 1.98
N ASN A 247 -10.81 -8.79 1.72
CA ASN A 247 -9.50 -8.19 1.86
C ASN A 247 -8.90 -7.71 0.51
N LEU A 248 -9.70 -7.72 -0.56
CA LEU A 248 -9.26 -7.27 -1.87
C LEU A 248 -9.05 -5.75 -1.86
N VAL A 249 -7.85 -5.31 -2.18
CA VAL A 249 -7.43 -3.90 -2.26
C VAL A 249 -7.51 -3.39 -3.69
N ALA A 250 -7.09 -4.21 -4.65
CA ALA A 250 -7.17 -3.88 -6.07
C ALA A 250 -7.40 -5.11 -6.94
N VAL A 251 -8.09 -4.91 -8.06
CA VAL A 251 -8.28 -5.92 -9.11
C VAL A 251 -7.94 -5.31 -10.46
N ASP A 252 -7.12 -6.02 -11.24
CA ASP A 252 -6.85 -5.72 -12.64
C ASP A 252 -7.51 -6.79 -13.51
N ILE A 253 -8.47 -6.34 -14.33
CA ILE A 253 -9.21 -7.15 -15.30
C ILE A 253 -9.00 -6.63 -16.73
N SER A 254 -8.00 -5.78 -16.94
CA SER A 254 -7.74 -5.12 -18.24
C SER A 254 -7.49 -6.09 -19.38
N LYS A 255 -7.03 -7.32 -19.07
CA LYS A 255 -6.77 -8.40 -20.03
C LYS A 255 -7.89 -9.46 -20.07
N THR A 256 -9.11 -9.09 -19.71
CA THR A 256 -10.26 -9.98 -19.77
C THR A 256 -11.22 -9.60 -20.90
N ASN A 257 -12.22 -10.45 -21.12
CA ASN A 257 -13.33 -10.16 -22.05
C ASN A 257 -14.35 -9.14 -21.47
N ALA A 258 -14.17 -8.68 -20.25
CA ALA A 258 -15.13 -7.78 -19.60
C ALA A 258 -15.09 -6.40 -20.27
N VAL A 259 -16.15 -6.05 -21.00
CA VAL A 259 -16.33 -4.72 -21.62
C VAL A 259 -16.90 -3.69 -20.63
N SER A 260 -17.52 -4.17 -19.56
CA SER A 260 -18.06 -3.37 -18.47
C SER A 260 -18.03 -4.18 -17.17
N ILE A 261 -17.94 -3.47 -16.07
CA ILE A 261 -18.06 -4.08 -14.74
C ILE A 261 -19.55 -4.01 -14.36
N PRO A 262 -20.18 -5.11 -13.94
CA PRO A 262 -21.56 -5.12 -13.53
C PRO A 262 -21.82 -4.11 -12.39
N ASP A 263 -22.99 -3.47 -12.39
CA ASP A 263 -23.38 -2.57 -11.32
C ASP A 263 -23.27 -3.27 -9.95
N PHE A 264 -22.85 -2.50 -8.96
CA PHE A 264 -22.67 -2.98 -7.58
C PHE A 264 -21.56 -4.04 -7.37
N THR A 265 -20.73 -4.35 -8.37
CA THR A 265 -19.61 -5.31 -8.21
C THR A 265 -18.69 -4.94 -7.03
N PHE A 266 -18.46 -3.64 -6.79
CA PHE A 266 -17.60 -3.14 -5.71
C PHE A 266 -18.37 -2.39 -4.62
N SER A 267 -19.73 -2.42 -4.65
CA SER A 267 -20.53 -1.87 -3.56
C SER A 267 -20.58 -2.86 -2.41
N GLN A 268 -20.09 -2.48 -1.24
CA GLN A 268 -20.30 -3.30 -0.04
C GLN A 268 -21.80 -3.38 0.26
N LYS A 269 -22.31 -4.60 0.39
CA LYS A 269 -23.64 -4.85 0.93
C LYS A 269 -23.67 -4.23 2.33
N LYS A 270 -24.56 -3.26 2.57
CA LYS A 270 -24.87 -2.80 3.93
C LYS A 270 -25.36 -4.00 4.72
N ILE A 271 -24.50 -4.59 5.55
CA ILE A 271 -24.94 -5.60 6.51
C ILE A 271 -25.83 -4.85 7.50
N SER A 272 -27.14 -5.12 7.46
CA SER A 272 -28.06 -4.57 8.44
C SER A 272 -27.70 -5.09 9.82
N ALA A 273 -28.01 -4.35 10.87
CA ALA A 273 -27.76 -4.79 12.24
C ALA A 273 -28.41 -6.16 12.58
N THR A 274 -29.46 -6.53 11.83
CA THR A 274 -30.16 -7.84 11.91
C THR A 274 -29.32 -9.00 11.39
N ASP A 275 -28.47 -8.80 10.36
CA ASP A 275 -27.63 -9.88 9.81
C ASP A 275 -26.48 -10.28 10.75
N LYS A 276 -26.05 -9.36 11.64
CA LYS A 276 -25.04 -9.65 12.68
C LYS A 276 -25.56 -10.52 13.83
N VAL A 277 -26.86 -10.50 14.09
CA VAL A 277 -27.48 -11.27 15.17
C VAL A 277 -27.67 -12.73 14.75
N THR A 278 -28.02 -12.99 13.48
CA THR A 278 -28.20 -14.36 12.95
C THR A 278 -26.88 -15.11 12.84
N SER A 279 -25.78 -14.47 12.44
CA SER A 279 -24.46 -15.13 12.36
C SER A 279 -23.88 -15.48 13.75
N ARG A 280 -24.21 -14.69 14.80
CA ARG A 280 -23.80 -14.98 16.18
C ARG A 280 -24.60 -16.13 16.82
N THR A 281 -25.86 -16.31 16.43
CA THR A 281 -26.71 -17.40 16.94
C THR A 281 -26.37 -18.73 16.30
N GLU A 282 -25.93 -18.78 15.05
CA GLU A 282 -25.48 -20.04 14.42
C GLU A 282 -24.12 -20.50 14.94
N SER A 283 -23.17 -19.57 15.16
CA SER A 283 -21.87 -19.90 15.78
C SER A 283 -21.99 -20.46 17.21
N ASN A 284 -22.98 -20.00 17.99
CA ASN A 284 -23.23 -20.50 19.34
C ASN A 284 -24.03 -21.80 19.39
N ARG A 285 -24.69 -22.21 18.29
CA ARG A 285 -25.36 -23.54 18.23
C ARG A 285 -24.39 -24.65 17.87
N THR A 286 -23.36 -24.40 17.09
CA THR A 286 -22.35 -25.42 16.73
C THR A 286 -21.39 -25.73 17.88
N ALA A 287 -21.22 -24.83 18.84
CA ALA A 287 -20.36 -25.04 20.02
C ALA A 287 -21.02 -25.81 21.19
N ARG A 288 -22.28 -26.24 21.03
CA ARG A 288 -23.01 -26.99 22.10
C ARG A 288 -23.29 -28.46 21.79
N ILE A 289 -22.74 -29.01 20.71
CA ILE A 289 -22.83 -30.43 20.37
C ILE A 289 -21.42 -30.97 20.15
N GLN A 290 -20.66 -31.08 21.23
CA GLN A 290 -19.57 -32.04 21.44
C GLN A 290 -19.38 -32.25 22.93
#